data_3d89c09a0097382a9ca74b859f6b1d15
#
_entry.id   3d89c09a0097382a9ca74b859f6b1d15
#
_cell.length_a   1.000
_cell.length_b   1.000
_cell.length_c   1.000
_cell.angle_alpha   90.00
_cell.angle_beta   90.00
_cell.angle_gamma   90.00
#
_symmetry.space_group_name_H-M   'P 1'
#
loop_
_entity.id
_entity.type
_entity.pdbx_description
1 polymer ?
#
loop_
_entity_poly.entity_id
_entity_poly.type
_entity_poly.pdbx_seq_one_letter_code
_entity_poly.pdbx_strand_id
1 'polypeptide(L)'
;AQEEKDHAIYFAEYLQHVGAPVVYDTISKPERNYKDVEEMLKEQLRHEQFITASIGNILGEAIKEKDYLTQEYLQWFIREQGEEEKNANDLILAFGLYGKNPASLMELDHGVGKREYHKSVPSLD
;
A
#
# COMPACT_ATOMS: atom_id res chain seq x y z
N ALA A 1 -0.55 -2.87 8.05
CA ALA A 1 0.74 -2.69 8.77
C ALA A 1 1.70 -3.87 8.54
N GLN A 2 1.25 -5.14 8.61
CA GLN A 2 2.14 -6.27 8.31
C GLN A 2 2.48 -6.32 6.82
N GLU A 3 1.51 -6.12 5.95
CA GLU A 3 1.67 -6.08 4.50
C GLU A 3 2.70 -5.03 4.06
N GLU A 4 2.64 -3.81 4.58
CA GLU A 4 3.60 -2.74 4.26
C GLU A 4 5.04 -3.10 4.65
N LYS A 5 5.19 -3.79 5.79
CA LYS A 5 6.49 -4.30 6.19
C LYS A 5 7.01 -5.36 5.21
N ASP A 6 6.13 -6.23 4.74
CA ASP A 6 6.50 -7.27 3.78
C ASP A 6 6.82 -6.65 2.42
N HIS A 7 6.09 -5.64 1.96
CA HIS A 7 6.42 -4.89 0.73
C HIS A 7 7.83 -4.28 0.80
N ALA A 8 8.18 -3.67 1.92
CA ALA A 8 9.53 -3.13 2.12
C ALA A 8 10.62 -4.23 2.10
N ILE A 9 10.33 -5.40 2.68
CA ILE A 9 11.23 -6.55 2.65
C ILE A 9 11.40 -7.05 1.21
N TYR A 10 10.32 -7.16 0.43
CA TYR A 10 10.38 -7.62 -0.96
C TYR A 10 11.23 -6.71 -1.84
N PHE A 11 11.15 -5.38 -1.66
CA PHE A 11 12.06 -4.47 -2.36
C PHE A 11 13.52 -4.69 -1.96
N ALA A 12 13.81 -4.91 -0.67
CA ALA A 12 15.16 -5.19 -0.21
C ALA A 12 15.69 -6.52 -0.77
N GLU A 13 14.87 -7.57 -0.75
CA GLU A 13 15.21 -8.89 -1.32
C GLU A 13 15.45 -8.80 -2.84
N TYR A 14 14.65 -8.02 -3.56
CA TYR A 14 14.84 -7.78 -4.98
C TYR A 14 16.19 -7.09 -5.26
N LEU A 15 16.53 -6.02 -4.54
CA LEU A 15 17.81 -5.35 -4.70
C LEU A 15 18.98 -6.30 -4.44
N GLN A 16 18.89 -7.15 -3.42
CA GLN A 16 19.90 -8.18 -3.13
C GLN A 16 19.99 -9.21 -4.27
N HIS A 17 18.85 -9.64 -4.82
CA HIS A 17 18.79 -10.59 -5.92
C HIS A 17 19.51 -10.09 -7.18
N VAL A 18 19.36 -8.80 -7.49
CA VAL A 18 20.06 -8.17 -8.64
C VAL A 18 21.46 -7.65 -8.31
N GLY A 19 21.96 -7.90 -7.09
CA GLY A 19 23.30 -7.48 -6.65
C GLY A 19 23.44 -5.97 -6.37
N ALA A 20 22.33 -5.27 -6.18
CA ALA A 20 22.33 -3.86 -5.84
C ALA A 20 22.41 -3.64 -4.32
N PRO A 21 23.02 -2.53 -3.86
CA PRO A 21 23.08 -2.23 -2.42
C PRO A 21 21.71 -1.84 -1.87
N VAL A 22 21.39 -2.35 -0.67
CA VAL A 22 20.23 -1.90 0.09
C VAL A 22 20.67 -0.80 1.05
N VAL A 23 20.09 0.37 0.91
CA VAL A 23 20.37 1.51 1.82
C VAL A 23 19.10 1.79 2.63
N TYR A 24 19.24 1.70 3.95
CA TYR A 24 18.15 2.05 4.87
C TYR A 24 18.35 3.48 5.37
N ASP A 25 17.28 4.26 5.29
CA ASP A 25 17.26 5.62 5.82
C ASP A 25 16.34 5.72 7.04
N THR A 26 16.32 6.87 7.68
CA THR A 26 15.50 7.14 8.86
C THR A 26 14.03 7.21 8.50
N ILE A 27 13.19 6.50 9.25
CA ILE A 27 11.73 6.67 9.19
C ILE A 27 11.35 7.80 10.14
N SER A 28 10.85 8.90 9.57
CA SER A 28 10.39 10.04 10.35
C SER A 28 9.16 9.70 11.18
N LYS A 29 9.08 10.26 12.40
CA LYS A 29 7.88 10.12 13.22
C LYS A 29 6.69 10.75 12.49
N PRO A 30 5.56 10.05 12.36
CA PRO A 30 4.35 10.66 11.82
C PRO A 30 3.83 11.73 12.79
N GLU A 31 3.73 12.97 12.30
CA GLU A 31 3.35 14.14 13.12
C GLU A 31 1.92 14.60 12.81
N ARG A 32 1.01 13.68 12.45
CA ARG A 32 -0.35 14.07 12.09
C ARG A 32 -1.34 13.76 13.21
N ASN A 33 -2.11 14.79 13.58
CA ASN A 33 -3.33 14.64 14.34
C ASN A 33 -4.51 14.70 13.37
N TYR A 34 -5.28 13.63 13.29
CA TYR A 34 -6.49 13.59 12.47
C TYR A 34 -7.66 14.22 13.24
N LYS A 35 -8.43 15.05 12.57
CA LYS A 35 -9.61 15.69 13.13
C LYS A 35 -10.72 14.69 13.44
N ASP A 36 -10.89 13.73 12.54
CA ASP A 36 -11.92 12.71 12.62
C ASP A 36 -11.52 11.46 11.81
N VAL A 37 -12.33 10.44 11.87
CA VAL A 37 -12.12 9.17 11.13
C VAL A 37 -12.19 9.38 9.63
N GLU A 38 -13.04 10.27 9.15
CA GLU A 38 -13.17 10.55 7.72
C GLU A 38 -11.88 11.13 7.14
N GLU A 39 -11.25 12.06 7.85
CA GLU A 39 -9.96 12.63 7.45
C GLU A 39 -8.86 11.55 7.43
N MET A 40 -8.85 10.66 8.42
CA MET A 40 -7.90 9.55 8.50
C MET A 40 -8.05 8.60 7.30
N LEU A 41 -9.27 8.23 6.91
CA LEU A 41 -9.54 7.37 5.76
C LEU A 41 -9.13 8.03 4.45
N LYS A 42 -9.40 9.33 4.28
CA LYS A 42 -8.97 10.08 3.11
C LYS A 42 -7.45 10.20 3.02
N GLU A 43 -6.78 10.33 4.15
CA GLU A 43 -5.31 10.36 4.19
C GLU A 43 -4.71 8.99 3.84
N GLN A 44 -5.31 7.90 4.30
CA GLN A 44 -4.93 6.55 3.89
C GLN A 44 -4.98 6.42 2.36
N LEU A 45 -6.09 6.81 1.72
CA LEU A 45 -6.19 6.77 0.26
C LEU A 45 -5.12 7.62 -0.42
N ARG A 46 -4.85 8.84 0.07
CA ARG A 46 -3.79 9.69 -0.48
C ARG A 46 -2.41 9.03 -0.37
N HIS A 47 -2.17 8.32 0.72
CA HIS A 47 -0.93 7.57 0.90
C HIS A 47 -0.79 6.44 -0.11
N GLU A 48 -1.84 5.63 -0.31
CA GLU A 48 -1.81 4.56 -1.32
C GLU A 48 -1.58 5.13 -2.72
N GLN A 49 -2.23 6.23 -3.08
CA GLN A 49 -2.01 6.92 -4.36
C GLN A 49 -0.57 7.43 -4.52
N PHE A 50 0.03 7.91 -3.45
CA PHE A 50 1.44 8.30 -3.45
C PHE A 50 2.37 7.10 -3.67
N ILE A 51 2.12 5.97 -3.04
CA ILE A 51 2.88 4.73 -3.24
C ILE A 51 2.71 4.22 -4.67
N THR A 52 1.50 4.20 -5.20
CA THR A 52 1.21 3.84 -6.60
C THR A 52 2.01 4.71 -7.58
N ALA A 53 2.01 6.03 -7.37
CA ALA A 53 2.78 6.95 -8.20
C ALA A 53 4.30 6.71 -8.08
N SER A 54 4.79 6.40 -6.89
CA SER A 54 6.20 6.09 -6.64
C SER A 54 6.64 4.81 -7.37
N ILE A 55 5.86 3.76 -7.31
CA ILE A 55 6.09 2.50 -8.05
C ILE A 55 6.03 2.76 -9.56
N GLY A 56 5.06 3.57 -10.02
CA GLY A 56 4.93 3.98 -11.42
C GLY A 56 6.17 4.74 -11.93
N ASN A 57 6.77 5.58 -11.10
CA ASN A 57 8.02 6.27 -11.45
C ASN A 57 9.19 5.30 -11.60
N ILE A 58 9.33 4.33 -10.70
CA ILE A 58 10.36 3.29 -10.81
C ILE A 58 10.15 2.46 -12.09
N LEU A 59 8.91 2.07 -12.38
CA LEU A 59 8.59 1.37 -13.63
C LEU A 59 8.94 2.21 -14.85
N GLY A 60 8.66 3.51 -14.83
CA GLY A 60 9.02 4.43 -15.90
C GLY A 60 10.54 4.46 -16.18
N GLU A 61 11.36 4.47 -15.13
CA GLU A 61 12.82 4.39 -15.29
C GLU A 61 13.25 3.01 -15.82
N ALA A 62 12.68 1.92 -15.29
CA ALA A 62 12.96 0.56 -15.77
C ALA A 62 12.62 0.39 -17.26
N ILE A 63 11.55 1.04 -17.75
CA ILE A 63 11.19 1.05 -19.17
C ILE A 63 12.25 1.80 -20.00
N LYS A 64 12.69 2.97 -19.56
CA LYS A 64 13.72 3.77 -20.27
C LYS A 64 15.04 2.99 -20.39
N GLU A 65 15.46 2.35 -19.31
CA GLU A 65 16.68 1.56 -19.24
C GLU A 65 16.57 0.17 -19.91
N LYS A 66 15.37 -0.22 -20.34
CA LYS A 66 15.06 -1.56 -20.88
C LYS A 66 15.37 -2.68 -19.87
N ASP A 67 15.21 -2.38 -18.59
CA ASP A 67 15.34 -3.34 -17.50
C ASP A 67 14.06 -4.17 -17.39
N TYR A 68 13.99 -5.23 -18.18
CA TYR A 68 12.81 -6.10 -18.27
C TYR A 68 12.57 -6.90 -16.99
N LEU A 69 13.62 -7.19 -16.22
CA LEU A 69 13.49 -7.93 -14.96
C LEU A 69 12.78 -7.06 -13.91
N THR A 70 13.23 -5.82 -13.76
CA THR A 70 12.56 -4.85 -12.85
C THR A 70 11.13 -4.58 -13.31
N GLN A 71 10.87 -4.45 -14.62
CA GLN A 71 9.51 -4.26 -15.14
C GLN A 71 8.59 -5.42 -14.75
N GLU A 72 9.04 -6.67 -14.90
CA GLU A 72 8.28 -7.86 -14.55
C GLU A 72 8.01 -7.92 -13.05
N TYR A 73 9.03 -7.69 -12.24
CA TYR A 73 8.91 -7.70 -10.78
C TYR A 73 7.91 -6.68 -10.27
N LEU A 74 7.93 -5.47 -10.81
CA LEU A 74 7.04 -4.38 -10.40
C LEU A 74 5.55 -4.63 -10.76
N GLN A 75 5.24 -5.53 -11.70
CA GLN A 75 3.85 -5.82 -12.08
C GLN A 75 3.04 -6.37 -10.90
N TRP A 76 3.66 -7.12 -10.01
CA TRP A 76 3.01 -7.58 -8.79
C TRP A 76 2.58 -6.40 -7.91
N PHE A 77 3.49 -5.46 -7.65
CA PHE A 77 3.20 -4.27 -6.82
C PHE A 77 2.14 -3.36 -7.44
N ILE A 78 2.11 -3.25 -8.77
CA ILE A 78 1.07 -2.47 -9.46
C ILE A 78 -0.31 -3.08 -9.23
N ARG A 79 -0.43 -4.41 -9.25
CA ARG A 79 -1.70 -5.10 -8.95
C ARG A 79 -2.11 -4.92 -7.48
N GLU A 80 -1.17 -5.11 -6.55
CA GLU A 80 -1.42 -4.89 -5.11
C GLU A 80 -1.89 -3.45 -4.85
N GLN A 81 -1.21 -2.44 -5.41
CA GLN A 81 -1.65 -1.05 -5.24
C GLN A 81 -3.05 -0.79 -5.81
N GLY A 82 -3.41 -1.43 -6.91
CA GLY A 82 -4.78 -1.38 -7.43
C GLY A 82 -5.82 -1.91 -6.43
N GLU A 83 -5.48 -2.97 -5.69
CA GLU A 83 -6.32 -3.52 -4.63
C GLU A 83 -6.33 -2.62 -3.39
N GLU A 84 -5.18 -2.06 -2.97
CA GLU A 84 -5.10 -1.16 -1.82
C GLU A 84 -5.90 0.13 -2.03
N GLU A 85 -5.77 0.78 -3.20
CA GLU A 85 -6.58 1.96 -3.51
C GLU A 85 -8.07 1.65 -3.56
N LYS A 86 -8.45 0.50 -4.14
CA LYS A 86 -9.84 0.04 -4.14
C LYS A 86 -10.36 -0.16 -2.74
N ASN A 87 -9.60 -0.85 -1.88
CA ASN A 87 -9.97 -1.10 -0.49
C ASN A 87 -10.14 0.19 0.31
N ALA A 88 -9.24 1.17 0.13
CA ALA A 88 -9.32 2.48 0.76
C ALA A 88 -10.57 3.26 0.29
N ASN A 89 -10.88 3.24 -1.01
CA ASN A 89 -12.09 3.86 -1.56
C ASN A 89 -13.37 3.19 -1.04
N ASP A 90 -13.43 1.86 -1.02
CA ASP A 90 -14.59 1.11 -0.51
C ASP A 90 -14.85 1.44 0.96
N LEU A 91 -13.78 1.61 1.76
CA LEU A 91 -13.91 1.97 3.17
C LEU A 91 -14.43 3.41 3.35
N ILE A 92 -13.99 4.36 2.54
CA ILE A 92 -14.52 5.74 2.53
C ILE A 92 -16.01 5.74 2.18
N LEU A 93 -16.40 4.99 1.14
CA LEU A 93 -17.81 4.85 0.75
C LEU A 93 -18.65 4.23 1.87
N ALA A 94 -18.19 3.14 2.46
CA ALA A 94 -18.88 2.48 3.57
C ALA A 94 -19.04 3.41 4.76
N PHE A 95 -17.99 4.17 5.11
CA PHE A 95 -18.06 5.17 6.17
C PHE A 95 -19.05 6.29 5.84
N GLY A 96 -19.10 6.76 4.61
CA GLY A 96 -20.07 7.76 4.17
C GLY A 96 -21.53 7.30 4.28
N LEU A 97 -21.78 6.00 4.04
CA LEU A 97 -23.12 5.40 4.13
C LEU A 97 -23.53 5.08 5.58
N TYR A 98 -22.61 4.56 6.37
CA TYR A 98 -22.91 3.95 7.67
C TYR A 98 -22.32 4.71 8.86
N GLY A 99 -21.31 5.55 8.67
CA GLY A 99 -20.54 6.20 9.73
C GLY A 99 -21.32 7.24 10.58
N LYS A 100 -22.49 7.66 10.12
CA LYS A 100 -23.35 8.62 10.84
C LYS A 100 -24.22 7.97 11.91
N ASN A 101 -24.36 6.65 11.91
CA ASN A 101 -25.13 5.90 12.88
C ASN A 101 -24.16 5.07 13.75
N PRO A 102 -24.14 5.24 15.09
CA PRO A 102 -23.20 4.53 15.97
C PRO A 102 -23.28 3.01 15.85
N ALA A 103 -24.49 2.43 15.69
CA ALA A 103 -24.65 0.98 15.56
C ALA A 103 -24.05 0.47 14.23
N SER A 104 -24.29 1.18 13.12
CA SER A 104 -23.74 0.83 11.81
C SER A 104 -22.23 1.05 11.74
N LEU A 105 -21.71 2.07 12.44
CA LEU A 105 -20.27 2.29 12.57
C LEU A 105 -19.59 1.14 13.31
N MET A 106 -20.21 0.65 14.39
CA MET A 106 -19.72 -0.49 15.15
C MET A 106 -19.70 -1.78 14.31
N GLU A 107 -20.69 -1.98 13.45
CA GLU A 107 -20.74 -3.11 12.53
C GLU A 107 -19.67 -3.02 11.44
N LEU A 108 -19.43 -1.81 10.91
CA LEU A 108 -18.35 -1.55 9.96
C LEU A 108 -16.98 -1.82 10.59
N ASP A 109 -16.72 -1.33 11.80
CA ASP A 109 -15.48 -1.56 12.54
C ASP A 109 -15.25 -3.06 12.78
N HIS A 110 -16.31 -3.78 13.18
CA HIS A 110 -16.25 -5.23 13.35
C HIS A 110 -15.94 -5.98 12.04
N GLY A 111 -16.49 -5.51 10.92
CA GLY A 111 -16.21 -6.05 9.59
C GLY A 111 -14.76 -5.85 9.18
N VAL A 112 -14.21 -4.65 9.38
CA VAL A 112 -12.80 -4.33 9.10
C VAL A 112 -11.86 -5.11 10.00
N GLY A 113 -12.20 -5.24 11.31
CA GLY A 113 -11.40 -5.99 12.27
C GLY A 113 -11.32 -7.50 12.02
N LYS A 114 -12.20 -8.05 11.16
CA LYS A 114 -12.18 -9.47 10.76
C LYS A 114 -11.30 -9.74 9.53
N ARG A 115 -10.72 -8.73 8.92
CA ARG A 115 -9.80 -8.94 7.80
C ARG A 115 -8.57 -9.72 8.27
N GLU A 116 -8.35 -10.86 7.62
CA GLU A 116 -7.17 -11.69 7.87
C GLU A 116 -6.06 -11.32 6.91
N TYR A 117 -4.84 -11.29 7.42
CA TYR A 117 -3.65 -11.13 6.60
C TYR A 117 -3.37 -12.42 5.82
N HIS A 118 -3.31 -12.31 4.51
CA HIS A 118 -2.85 -13.38 3.63
C HIS A 118 -1.55 -12.96 2.97
N LYS A 119 -0.47 -13.70 3.27
CA LYS A 119 0.83 -13.42 2.67
C LYS A 119 0.78 -13.69 1.17
N SER A 120 0.93 -12.65 0.37
CA SER A 120 1.16 -12.72 -1.07
C SER A 120 2.60 -12.31 -1.36
N VAL A 121 3.27 -12.96 -2.31
CA VAL A 121 4.71 -12.78 -2.55
C VAL A 121 4.94 -12.56 -4.04
N PRO A 122 5.70 -11.52 -4.45
CA PRO A 122 6.17 -11.39 -5.83
C PRO A 122 7.15 -12.52 -6.17
N SER A 123 7.13 -13.00 -7.42
CA SER A 123 8.08 -13.99 -7.89
C SER A 123 9.44 -13.36 -8.17
N LEU A 124 10.51 -14.02 -7.73
CA LEU A 124 11.90 -13.70 -8.07
C LEU A 124 12.48 -14.69 -9.10
N ASP A 125 11.69 -15.70 -9.48
CA ASP A 125 12.08 -16.76 -10.41
C ASP A 125 11.66 -16.47 -11.85
#